data_2f4ac9e40438cb6bb6405f891f725eab
#
_entry.id   2f4ac9e40438cb6bb6405f891f725eab
#
_cell.length_a   1.000
_cell.length_b   1.000
_cell.length_c   1.000
_cell.angle_alpha   90.00
_cell.angle_beta   90.00
_cell.angle_gamma   90.00
#
_symmetry.space_group_name_H-M   'P 1'
#
loop_
_entity.id
_entity.type
_entity.pdbx_description
1 polymer ?
#
loop_
_entity_poly.entity_id
_entity_poly.type
_entity_poly.pdbx_seq_one_letter_code
_entity_poly.pdbx_strand_id
1 'polypeptide(L)'
;MKEYNVLQYGAVGDGATNDAFAIQHAIDDCAKNGGGRVVLQSGYVFYSDSIRLRSNVDLHIQKGARLKATGNIDGYIRPNKLINDPKTALIGNPVTGKPSFVFLYGYEADGCTISGEGTIDANGHAFVQRKDQYYVTGDFYPRPTVIYVEKSNHITFKDITIVDPAPGRVRRCAY
;
A
#
# COMPACT_ATOMS: atom_id res chain seq x y z
N MET A 1 -16.60 5.38 17.07
CA MET A 1 -15.44 5.76 16.24
C MET A 1 -15.98 6.53 15.05
N LYS A 2 -15.41 7.69 14.75
CA LYS A 2 -15.84 8.51 13.61
C LYS A 2 -15.41 7.83 12.30
N GLU A 3 -16.28 7.83 11.29
CA GLU A 3 -16.00 7.22 9.99
C GLU A 3 -15.86 8.26 8.90
N TYR A 4 -14.94 7.99 7.96
CA TYR A 4 -14.59 8.82 6.81
C TYR A 4 -14.67 7.93 5.57
N ASN A 5 -15.78 8.02 4.83
CA ASN A 5 -15.95 7.21 3.62
C ASN A 5 -15.23 7.87 2.45
N VAL A 6 -14.31 7.15 1.81
CA VAL A 6 -13.48 7.69 0.71
C VAL A 6 -14.30 8.18 -0.48
N LEU A 7 -15.51 7.66 -0.70
CA LEU A 7 -16.42 8.15 -1.75
C LEU A 7 -16.85 9.61 -1.51
N GLN A 8 -16.94 10.04 -0.25
CA GLN A 8 -17.25 11.43 0.12
C GLN A 8 -16.07 12.38 -0.14
N TYR A 9 -14.86 11.83 -0.33
CA TYR A 9 -13.64 12.55 -0.69
C TYR A 9 -13.34 12.52 -2.19
N GLY A 10 -14.25 11.97 -2.99
CA GLY A 10 -14.16 11.94 -4.45
C GLY A 10 -13.54 10.68 -5.04
N ALA A 11 -13.36 9.62 -4.24
CA ALA A 11 -12.98 8.32 -4.80
C ALA A 11 -14.08 7.78 -5.72
N VAL A 12 -13.69 7.20 -6.85
CA VAL A 12 -14.60 6.64 -7.86
C VAL A 12 -14.84 5.15 -7.62
N GLY A 13 -13.78 4.40 -7.34
CA GLY A 13 -13.86 2.97 -7.05
C GLY A 13 -14.27 2.10 -8.24
N ASP A 14 -13.98 2.52 -9.45
CA ASP A 14 -14.29 1.82 -10.71
C ASP A 14 -13.22 0.81 -11.15
N GLY A 15 -12.13 0.70 -10.40
CA GLY A 15 -10.99 -0.17 -10.71
C GLY A 15 -10.05 0.34 -11.79
N ALA A 16 -10.25 1.56 -12.28
CA ALA A 16 -9.47 2.18 -13.37
C ALA A 16 -8.99 3.59 -13.00
N THR A 17 -9.84 4.39 -12.38
CA THR A 17 -9.49 5.73 -11.91
C THR A 17 -8.56 5.65 -10.70
N ASN A 18 -7.50 6.45 -10.70
CA ASN A 18 -6.57 6.49 -9.57
C ASN A 18 -7.18 7.27 -8.40
N ASP A 19 -7.60 6.56 -7.38
CA ASP A 19 -8.27 7.09 -6.18
C ASP A 19 -7.28 7.50 -5.07
N ALA A 20 -5.97 7.43 -5.30
CA ALA A 20 -4.96 7.66 -4.26
C ALA A 20 -5.13 9.02 -3.55
N PHE A 21 -5.43 10.07 -4.31
CA PHE A 21 -5.64 11.40 -3.74
C PHE A 21 -6.84 11.45 -2.80
N ALA A 22 -7.97 10.88 -3.20
CA ALA A 22 -9.19 10.85 -2.40
C ALA A 22 -9.01 10.02 -1.12
N ILE A 23 -8.38 8.85 -1.24
CA ILE A 23 -8.07 7.98 -0.10
C ILE A 23 -7.10 8.67 0.86
N GLN A 24 -6.03 9.29 0.33
CA GLN A 24 -5.05 10.00 1.16
C GLN A 24 -5.68 11.19 1.88
N HIS A 25 -6.56 11.93 1.20
CA HIS A 25 -7.26 13.07 1.80
C HIS A 25 -8.15 12.63 2.96
N ALA A 26 -8.90 11.52 2.79
CA ALA A 26 -9.70 10.94 3.88
C ALA A 26 -8.84 10.51 5.08
N ILE A 27 -7.68 9.90 4.82
CA ILE A 27 -6.73 9.47 5.87
C ILE A 27 -6.15 10.68 6.59
N ASP A 28 -5.72 11.70 5.87
CA ASP A 28 -5.11 12.90 6.45
C ASP A 28 -6.13 13.72 7.26
N ASP A 29 -7.37 13.83 6.78
CA ASP A 29 -8.46 14.48 7.52
C ASP A 29 -8.84 13.69 8.79
N CYS A 30 -8.94 12.37 8.69
CA CYS A 30 -9.16 11.48 9.83
C CYS A 30 -8.08 11.67 10.90
N ALA A 31 -6.80 11.63 10.51
CA ALA A 31 -5.68 11.82 11.43
C ALA A 31 -5.69 13.21 12.09
N LYS A 32 -5.94 14.26 11.30
CA LYS A 32 -6.03 15.66 11.79
C LYS A 32 -7.13 15.84 12.84
N ASN A 33 -8.20 15.07 12.73
CA ASN A 33 -9.33 15.11 13.67
C ASN A 33 -9.18 14.11 14.85
N GLY A 34 -7.97 13.64 15.13
CA GLY A 34 -7.67 12.78 16.28
C GLY A 34 -7.81 11.28 16.01
N GLY A 35 -7.96 10.88 14.75
CA GLY A 35 -8.08 9.49 14.34
C GLY A 35 -9.52 9.03 14.15
N GLY A 36 -9.67 7.77 13.74
CA GLY A 36 -10.96 7.18 13.41
C GLY A 36 -10.82 6.09 12.35
N ARG A 37 -11.88 5.87 11.60
CA ARG A 37 -11.94 4.83 10.56
C ARG A 37 -12.13 5.44 9.19
N VAL A 38 -11.21 5.15 8.27
CA VAL A 38 -11.35 5.47 6.84
C VAL A 38 -11.91 4.25 6.13
N VAL A 39 -13.07 4.39 5.49
CA VAL A 39 -13.83 3.27 4.95
C VAL A 39 -13.70 3.20 3.43
N LEU A 40 -13.20 2.08 2.95
CA LEU A 40 -13.31 1.64 1.56
C LEU A 40 -14.56 0.75 1.46
N GLN A 41 -15.61 1.28 0.84
CA GLN A 41 -16.94 0.67 0.86
C GLN A 41 -17.03 -0.59 0.00
N SER A 42 -17.83 -1.54 0.45
CA SER A 42 -18.16 -2.78 -0.25
C SER A 42 -18.67 -2.53 -1.67
N GLY A 43 -18.32 -3.43 -2.60
CA GLY A 43 -18.77 -3.37 -4.00
C GLY A 43 -17.92 -2.49 -4.91
N TYR A 44 -16.89 -1.83 -4.39
CA TYR A 44 -15.99 -0.97 -5.15
C TYR A 44 -14.59 -1.57 -5.28
N VAL A 45 -13.91 -1.23 -6.38
CA VAL A 45 -12.49 -1.53 -6.61
C VAL A 45 -11.75 -0.21 -6.70
N PHE A 46 -11.07 0.16 -5.62
CA PHE A 46 -10.27 1.38 -5.54
C PHE A 46 -8.88 1.12 -6.13
N TYR A 47 -8.60 1.71 -7.27
CA TYR A 47 -7.30 1.62 -7.95
C TYR A 47 -6.43 2.77 -7.46
N SER A 48 -5.23 2.50 -6.94
CA SER A 48 -4.49 3.51 -6.19
C SER A 48 -2.98 3.41 -6.34
N ASP A 49 -2.33 4.54 -6.47
CA ASP A 49 -0.92 4.70 -6.17
C ASP A 49 -0.68 4.51 -4.66
N SER A 50 0.56 4.67 -4.22
CA SER A 50 0.92 4.50 -2.80
C SER A 50 0.14 5.41 -1.87
N ILE A 51 -0.16 4.87 -0.70
CA ILE A 51 -0.88 5.55 0.37
C ILE A 51 0.02 5.64 1.61
N ARG A 52 0.00 6.79 2.28
CA ARG A 52 0.64 7.00 3.59
C ARG A 52 -0.34 6.71 4.71
N LEU A 53 0.00 5.75 5.55
CA LEU A 53 -0.72 5.50 6.79
C LEU A 53 -0.41 6.60 7.81
N ARG A 54 -1.37 6.87 8.69
CA ARG A 54 -1.25 7.90 9.75
C ARG A 54 -1.57 7.31 11.12
N SER A 55 -1.07 7.99 12.15
CA SER A 55 -1.33 7.62 13.54
C SER A 55 -2.84 7.62 13.86
N ASN A 56 -3.26 6.61 14.63
CA ASN A 56 -4.63 6.44 15.11
C ASN A 56 -5.70 6.34 14.02
N VAL A 57 -5.31 5.98 12.80
CA VAL A 57 -6.24 5.76 11.67
C VAL A 57 -6.39 4.27 11.40
N ASP A 58 -7.63 3.80 11.33
CA ASP A 58 -8.01 2.48 10.84
C ASP A 58 -8.40 2.58 9.37
N LEU A 59 -7.54 2.10 8.47
CA LEU A 59 -7.87 1.90 7.06
C LEU A 59 -8.70 0.63 6.92
N HIS A 60 -10.02 0.80 6.84
CA HIS A 60 -10.99 -0.28 6.86
C HIS A 60 -11.49 -0.63 5.47
N ILE A 61 -11.12 -1.81 4.98
CA ILE A 61 -11.54 -2.32 3.68
C ILE A 61 -12.68 -3.30 3.90
N GLN A 62 -13.90 -2.88 3.58
CA GLN A 62 -15.09 -3.70 3.81
C GLN A 62 -15.07 -4.98 2.97
N LYS A 63 -15.75 -6.02 3.46
CA LYS A 63 -15.95 -7.26 2.70
C LYS A 63 -16.52 -6.97 1.31
N GLY A 64 -15.88 -7.51 0.27
CA GLY A 64 -16.27 -7.24 -1.12
C GLY A 64 -15.70 -5.93 -1.69
N ALA A 65 -14.98 -5.13 -0.91
CA ALA A 65 -14.16 -4.05 -1.42
C ALA A 65 -12.76 -4.55 -1.77
N ARG A 66 -12.14 -3.92 -2.75
CA ARG A 66 -10.77 -4.20 -3.15
C ARG A 66 -9.97 -2.90 -3.26
N LEU A 67 -8.82 -2.83 -2.58
CA LEU A 67 -7.82 -1.80 -2.79
C LEU A 67 -6.73 -2.37 -3.69
N LYS A 68 -6.70 -1.94 -4.96
CA LYS A 68 -5.77 -2.45 -5.99
C LYS A 68 -4.67 -1.44 -6.27
N ALA A 69 -3.43 -1.89 -6.18
CA ALA A 69 -2.27 -1.07 -6.50
C ALA A 69 -2.15 -0.81 -8.01
N THR A 70 -1.70 0.39 -8.40
CA THR A 70 -1.39 0.71 -9.79
C THR A 70 -0.16 -0.06 -10.27
N GLY A 71 -0.07 -0.30 -11.59
CA GLY A 71 1.15 -0.81 -12.21
C GLY A 71 2.19 0.28 -12.51
N ASN A 72 1.91 1.53 -12.15
CA ASN A 72 2.80 2.67 -12.38
C ASN A 72 3.75 2.87 -11.20
N ILE A 73 5.02 2.50 -11.38
CA ILE A 73 6.02 2.59 -10.31
C ILE A 73 6.34 4.02 -9.87
N ASP A 74 6.09 5.01 -10.72
CA ASP A 74 6.34 6.42 -10.38
C ASP A 74 5.37 6.94 -9.32
N GLY A 75 4.20 6.30 -9.18
CA GLY A 75 3.23 6.57 -8.12
C GLY A 75 3.57 5.94 -6.77
N TYR A 76 4.70 5.22 -6.66
CA TYR A 76 5.06 4.52 -5.42
C TYR A 76 5.96 5.33 -4.51
N ILE A 77 5.68 5.25 -3.21
CA ILE A 77 6.51 5.86 -2.18
C ILE A 77 7.86 5.14 -2.12
N ARG A 78 8.93 5.94 -2.05
CA ARG A 78 10.31 5.49 -1.97
C ARG A 78 10.90 5.85 -0.59
N PRO A 79 10.86 4.93 0.39
CA PRO A 79 11.40 5.19 1.74
C PRO A 79 12.90 5.46 1.74
N ASN A 80 13.62 4.90 0.76
CA ASN A 80 15.05 5.06 0.63
C ASN A 80 15.40 5.95 -0.57
N LYS A 81 15.43 7.27 -0.34
CA LYS A 81 15.78 8.27 -1.36
C LYS A 81 17.28 8.34 -1.69
N LEU A 82 18.13 7.66 -0.91
CA LEU A 82 19.59 7.78 -1.01
C LEU A 82 20.21 6.87 -2.09
N ILE A 83 19.41 6.02 -2.71
CA ILE A 83 19.93 5.11 -3.74
C ILE A 83 19.66 5.73 -5.11
N ASN A 84 20.71 6.34 -5.68
CA ASN A 84 20.67 6.86 -7.05
C ASN A 84 21.02 5.79 -8.11
N ASP A 85 21.44 4.59 -7.70
CA ASP A 85 21.68 3.48 -8.62
C ASP A 85 20.36 2.81 -9.02
N PRO A 86 19.98 2.86 -10.32
CA PRO A 86 18.74 2.24 -10.79
C PRO A 86 18.63 0.76 -10.45
N LYS A 87 19.74 0.00 -10.49
CA LYS A 87 19.74 -1.44 -10.19
C LYS A 87 19.44 -1.71 -8.73
N THR A 88 20.10 -1.00 -7.82
CA THR A 88 19.86 -1.13 -6.38
C THR A 88 18.50 -0.57 -5.98
N ALA A 89 18.03 0.46 -6.68
CA ALA A 89 16.70 1.04 -6.46
C ALA A 89 15.57 0.04 -6.73
N LEU A 90 15.76 -0.93 -7.62
CA LEU A 90 14.71 -1.89 -7.99
C LEU A 90 14.49 -2.99 -6.96
N ILE A 91 15.52 -3.40 -6.23
CA ILE A 91 15.49 -4.54 -5.32
C ILE A 91 15.49 -4.18 -3.83
N GLY A 92 15.62 -2.91 -3.50
CA GLY A 92 15.80 -2.43 -2.13
C GLY A 92 17.27 -2.40 -1.69
N ASN A 93 17.54 -1.72 -0.57
CA ASN A 93 18.89 -1.62 -0.04
C ASN A 93 19.21 -2.85 0.83
N PRO A 94 20.15 -3.69 0.44
CA PRO A 94 20.52 -4.87 1.21
C PRO A 94 21.16 -4.52 2.56
N VAL A 95 21.78 -3.36 2.70
CA VAL A 95 22.47 -2.91 3.91
C VAL A 95 21.46 -2.40 4.94
N THR A 96 20.50 -1.55 4.53
CA THR A 96 19.50 -0.98 5.45
C THR A 96 18.24 -1.84 5.58
N GLY A 97 18.06 -2.83 4.71
CA GLY A 97 16.86 -3.64 4.66
C GLY A 97 15.59 -2.89 4.20
N LYS A 98 15.71 -1.60 3.88
CA LYS A 98 14.57 -0.78 3.46
C LYS A 98 14.14 -1.11 2.04
N PRO A 99 12.82 -1.21 1.77
CA PRO A 99 12.32 -1.41 0.41
C PRO A 99 12.54 -0.17 -0.46
N SER A 100 12.69 -0.37 -1.77
CA SER A 100 12.79 0.73 -2.73
C SER A 100 11.44 1.38 -3.00
N PHE A 101 10.39 0.58 -3.08
CA PHE A 101 9.04 1.01 -3.41
C PHE A 101 8.05 0.36 -2.45
N VAL A 102 7.08 1.13 -1.97
CA VAL A 102 6.08 0.66 -1.00
C VAL A 102 4.70 1.12 -1.44
N PHE A 103 3.72 0.22 -1.36
CA PHE A 103 2.32 0.56 -1.63
C PHE A 103 1.64 1.23 -0.44
N LEU A 104 1.61 0.58 0.72
CA LEU A 104 1.08 1.15 1.96
C LEU A 104 2.23 1.44 2.91
N TYR A 105 2.52 2.71 3.14
CA TYR A 105 3.69 3.15 3.90
C TYR A 105 3.30 3.88 5.18
N GLY A 106 3.77 3.37 6.33
CA GLY A 106 3.68 4.03 7.63
C GLY A 106 5.06 4.51 8.11
N TYR A 107 5.14 5.78 8.44
CA TYR A 107 6.29 6.39 9.11
C TYR A 107 5.79 7.22 10.28
N GLU A 108 6.23 6.89 11.49
CA GLU A 108 5.72 7.53 12.72
C GLU A 108 4.18 7.48 12.77
N ALA A 109 3.62 6.29 12.43
CA ALA A 109 2.18 6.04 12.32
C ALA A 109 1.68 5.21 13.52
N ASP A 110 1.91 5.69 14.74
CA ASP A 110 1.54 4.99 15.97
C ASP A 110 0.04 4.70 16.04
N GLY A 111 -0.30 3.48 16.46
CA GLY A 111 -1.69 3.06 16.60
C GLY A 111 -2.46 2.92 15.29
N CYS A 112 -1.76 2.88 14.13
CA CYS A 112 -2.46 2.67 12.88
C CYS A 112 -2.97 1.22 12.75
N THR A 113 -4.09 1.08 12.09
CA THR A 113 -4.74 -0.20 11.84
C THR A 113 -5.05 -0.35 10.36
N ILE A 114 -4.93 -1.55 9.85
CA ILE A 114 -5.53 -1.96 8.57
C ILE A 114 -6.47 -3.11 8.89
N SER A 115 -7.76 -2.94 8.62
CA SER A 115 -8.78 -3.88 9.04
C SER A 115 -9.84 -4.17 7.98
N GLY A 116 -10.72 -5.10 8.28
CA GLY A 116 -11.87 -5.46 7.47
C GLY A 116 -11.67 -6.79 6.73
N GLU A 117 -12.76 -7.29 6.12
CA GLU A 117 -12.75 -8.55 5.39
C GLU A 117 -12.55 -8.35 3.87
N GLY A 118 -12.03 -7.16 3.48
CA GLY A 118 -11.75 -6.84 2.09
C GLY A 118 -10.39 -7.33 1.61
N THR A 119 -10.03 -6.93 0.41
CA THR A 119 -8.82 -7.40 -0.26
C THR A 119 -7.88 -6.25 -0.61
N ILE A 120 -6.60 -6.41 -0.28
CA ILE A 120 -5.51 -5.62 -0.83
C ILE A 120 -4.92 -6.41 -2.01
N ASP A 121 -5.09 -5.91 -3.22
CA ASP A 121 -4.53 -6.48 -4.43
C ASP A 121 -3.25 -5.71 -4.78
N ALA A 122 -2.12 -6.34 -4.55
CA ALA A 122 -0.82 -5.71 -4.77
C ALA A 122 -0.43 -5.61 -6.25
N ASN A 123 -1.22 -6.20 -7.17
CA ASN A 123 -1.02 -6.15 -8.62
C ASN A 123 0.41 -6.51 -9.06
N GLY A 124 1.00 -7.50 -8.40
CA GLY A 124 2.41 -7.86 -8.56
C GLY A 124 2.76 -8.32 -9.97
N HIS A 125 1.81 -8.92 -10.69
CA HIS A 125 2.00 -9.34 -12.07
C HIS A 125 2.24 -8.16 -13.04
N ALA A 126 1.82 -6.93 -12.71
CA ALA A 126 2.13 -5.75 -13.50
C ALA A 126 3.63 -5.43 -13.53
N PHE A 127 4.40 -5.98 -12.57
CA PHE A 127 5.84 -5.78 -12.43
C PHE A 127 6.67 -6.99 -12.89
N VAL A 128 6.04 -7.97 -13.54
CA VAL A 128 6.71 -9.19 -14.03
C VAL A 128 6.67 -9.21 -15.55
N GLN A 129 7.83 -9.16 -16.21
CA GLN A 129 7.90 -9.54 -17.61
C GLN A 129 8.08 -11.06 -17.71
N ARG A 130 7.16 -11.73 -18.38
CA ARG A 130 7.37 -13.09 -18.86
C ARG A 130 8.28 -13.04 -20.08
N LYS A 131 9.50 -13.58 -19.94
CA LYS A 131 10.28 -14.04 -21.07
C LYS A 131 10.28 -15.57 -20.97
N ASP A 132 9.59 -16.22 -21.89
CA ASP A 132 9.48 -17.68 -22.03
C ASP A 132 8.81 -18.46 -20.90
N GLN A 133 8.76 -19.80 -21.03
CA GLN A 133 8.13 -20.74 -20.07
C GLN A 133 8.76 -20.74 -18.67
N TYR A 134 9.88 -20.06 -18.50
CA TYR A 134 10.62 -19.94 -17.25
C TYR A 134 10.43 -18.55 -16.66
N TYR A 135 10.16 -18.48 -15.38
CA TYR A 135 10.08 -17.22 -14.63
C TYR A 135 11.42 -16.51 -14.69
N VAL A 136 11.57 -15.55 -15.57
CA VAL A 136 12.67 -14.61 -15.45
C VAL A 136 12.22 -13.49 -14.51
N THR A 137 12.44 -13.71 -13.25
CA THR A 137 12.60 -12.62 -12.30
C THR A 137 13.91 -11.94 -12.64
N GLY A 138 13.89 -11.11 -13.67
CA GLY A 138 15.06 -10.28 -13.99
C GLY A 138 15.36 -9.40 -12.78
N ASP A 139 16.64 -9.24 -12.44
CA ASP A 139 17.10 -8.33 -11.38
C ASP A 139 16.74 -6.86 -11.63
N PHE A 140 16.04 -6.57 -12.72
CA PHE A 140 15.76 -5.25 -13.26
C PHE A 140 14.32 -4.77 -13.08
N TYR A 141 13.43 -5.58 -12.48
CA TYR A 141 12.03 -5.17 -12.27
C TYR A 141 11.79 -4.71 -10.85
N PRO A 142 11.06 -3.59 -10.67
CA PRO A 142 10.67 -3.17 -9.33
C PRO A 142 9.80 -4.25 -8.69
N ARG A 143 10.06 -4.49 -7.40
CA ARG A 143 9.29 -5.42 -6.57
C ARG A 143 8.71 -4.62 -5.40
N PRO A 144 7.58 -3.93 -5.59
CA PRO A 144 7.00 -3.14 -4.53
C PRO A 144 6.66 -4.00 -3.31
N THR A 145 7.02 -3.50 -2.14
CA THR A 145 6.57 -4.05 -0.88
C THR A 145 5.13 -3.60 -0.65
N VAL A 146 4.25 -4.53 -0.29
CA VAL A 146 2.82 -4.23 -0.14
C VAL A 146 2.60 -3.30 1.05
N ILE A 147 3.15 -3.64 2.21
CA ILE A 147 3.03 -2.85 3.43
C ILE A 147 4.41 -2.73 4.07
N TYR A 148 4.82 -1.51 4.40
CA TYR A 148 6.03 -1.25 5.15
C TYR A 148 5.79 -0.15 6.17
N VAL A 149 6.08 -0.46 7.43
CA VAL A 149 5.90 0.47 8.55
C VAL A 149 7.21 0.58 9.30
N GLU A 150 7.64 1.81 9.60
CA GLU A 150 8.85 2.06 10.37
C GLU A 150 8.63 3.16 11.42
N LYS A 151 9.40 3.11 12.51
CA LYS A 151 9.32 4.03 13.66
C LYS A 151 7.91 4.19 14.21
N SER A 152 7.18 3.11 14.28
CA SER A 152 5.76 3.12 14.66
C SER A 152 5.47 2.01 15.65
N ASN A 153 4.59 2.27 16.61
CA ASN A 153 4.19 1.34 17.65
C ASN A 153 2.69 1.02 17.52
N HIS A 154 2.27 -0.13 18.09
CA HIS A 154 0.86 -0.53 18.18
C HIS A 154 0.17 -0.64 16.81
N ILE A 155 0.86 -1.31 15.86
CA ILE A 155 0.32 -1.54 14.52
C ILE A 155 -0.56 -2.79 14.53
N THR A 156 -1.77 -2.67 13.99
CA THR A 156 -2.73 -3.78 13.93
C THR A 156 -3.11 -4.12 12.49
N PHE A 157 -3.03 -5.40 12.15
CA PHE A 157 -3.61 -5.96 10.92
C PHE A 157 -4.68 -6.96 11.31
N LYS A 158 -5.90 -6.77 10.83
CA LYS A 158 -7.04 -7.58 11.24
C LYS A 158 -7.95 -7.93 10.08
N ASP A 159 -8.16 -9.24 9.88
CA ASP A 159 -9.13 -9.84 8.96
C ASP A 159 -8.91 -9.47 7.47
N ILE A 160 -7.71 -8.98 7.11
CA ILE A 160 -7.39 -8.51 5.77
C ILE A 160 -6.81 -9.64 4.89
N THR A 161 -7.19 -9.67 3.63
CA THR A 161 -6.62 -10.56 2.62
C THR A 161 -5.69 -9.79 1.69
N ILE A 162 -4.48 -10.30 1.48
CA ILE A 162 -3.52 -9.73 0.51
C ILE A 162 -3.34 -10.73 -0.63
N VAL A 163 -3.52 -10.27 -1.86
CA VAL A 163 -3.36 -11.07 -3.06
C VAL A 163 -2.34 -10.45 -4.02
N ASP A 164 -1.79 -11.29 -4.90
CA ASP A 164 -0.86 -10.93 -5.97
C ASP A 164 0.31 -10.01 -5.52
N PRO A 165 1.04 -10.36 -4.44
CA PRO A 165 2.24 -9.63 -4.10
C PRO A 165 3.31 -9.83 -5.18
N ALA A 166 4.14 -8.82 -5.44
CA ALA A 166 5.24 -8.97 -6.39
C ALA A 166 6.14 -10.16 -5.99
N PRO A 167 6.57 -11.01 -6.95
CA PRO A 167 7.35 -12.22 -6.64
C PRO A 167 8.60 -11.90 -5.83
N GLY A 168 8.76 -12.54 -4.69
CA GLY A 168 10.01 -12.62 -3.98
C GLY A 168 10.08 -12.06 -2.56
N ARG A 169 9.13 -11.31 -2.01
CA ARG A 169 9.22 -10.90 -0.59
C ARG A 169 7.89 -10.50 0.05
N VAL A 170 7.39 -11.32 0.93
CA VAL A 170 6.62 -10.83 2.09
C VAL A 170 7.65 -10.53 3.18
N ARG A 171 7.94 -9.26 3.45
CA ARG A 171 8.76 -8.88 4.59
C ARG A 171 7.86 -8.53 5.76
N ARG A 172 8.11 -9.18 6.90
CA ARG A 172 7.57 -8.77 8.19
C ARG A 172 8.20 -7.46 8.60
N CYS A 173 7.43 -6.64 9.32
CA CYS A 173 7.91 -5.43 9.97
C CYS A 173 9.17 -5.74 10.78
N ALA A 174 10.23 -4.95 10.59
CA ALA A 174 11.33 -4.91 11.54
C ALA A 174 10.93 -3.96 12.67
N TYR A 175 11.05 -4.46 13.90
CA TYR A 175 10.90 -3.70 15.16
C TYR A 175 12.01 -2.65 15.27
#